data_b817e9965642360dd287c908d4b24cdc
#
_entry.id   b817e9965642360dd287c908d4b24cdc
#
_cell.length_a   1.000
_cell.length_b   1.000
_cell.length_c   1.000
_cell.angle_alpha   90.00
_cell.angle_beta   90.00
_cell.angle_gamma   90.00
#
_symmetry.space_group_name_H-M   'P 1'
#
loop_
_entity.id
_entity.type
_entity.pdbx_description
1 polymer ?
#
loop_
_entity_poly.entity_id
_entity_poly.type
_entity_poly.pdbx_seq_one_letter_code
_entity_poly.pdbx_strand_id
1 'polypeptide(L)'
;VIEFGSGTSTLLMALALQCTAKRRERSAPAVQVAFEHLEFFFQQTRMRLEQAGMAGAVQLELSPLQPWVSAEGTNYAFYGCQPRLAAIMRSAPGPIARALVVVDGPPADTGPQARYPALPVVLPVLRGAAIDVLLDDHSRADEKQVSAKWLAELHNAGRPAQATFPNLEKGACLLKLHAG
;
A
#
# COMPACT_ATOMS: atom_id res chain seq x y z
N VAL A 1 2.89 5.22 5.69
CA VAL A 1 1.90 4.26 5.18
C VAL A 1 1.63 4.57 3.72
N ILE A 2 1.56 3.53 2.89
CA ILE A 2 1.13 3.59 1.48
C ILE A 2 -0.06 2.66 1.34
N GLU A 3 -1.18 3.13 0.77
CA GLU A 3 -2.41 2.36 0.62
C GLU A 3 -2.88 2.39 -0.84
N PHE A 4 -3.20 1.23 -1.38
CA PHE A 4 -3.84 1.04 -2.68
C PHE A 4 -5.29 0.59 -2.47
N GLY A 5 -6.23 1.43 -2.85
CA GLY A 5 -7.61 1.43 -2.43
C GLY A 5 -7.81 2.33 -1.22
N SER A 6 -8.82 3.17 -1.21
CA SER A 6 -9.08 4.08 -0.10
C SER A 6 -10.44 3.80 0.55
N GLY A 7 -10.58 4.16 1.83
CA GLY A 7 -11.85 3.97 2.52
C GLY A 7 -11.77 4.14 4.04
N THR A 8 -12.46 3.26 4.74
CA THR A 8 -12.47 3.26 6.22
C THR A 8 -11.09 2.96 6.79
N SER A 9 -10.32 2.07 6.16
CA SER A 9 -8.93 1.76 6.52
C SER A 9 -8.04 3.00 6.51
N THR A 10 -8.18 3.87 5.52
CA THR A 10 -7.45 5.14 5.40
C THR A 10 -7.62 6.01 6.64
N LEU A 11 -8.87 6.19 7.08
CA LEU A 11 -9.18 6.97 8.29
C LEU A 11 -8.64 6.29 9.55
N LEU A 12 -8.83 4.99 9.69
CA LEU A 12 -8.35 4.24 10.87
C LEU A 12 -6.82 4.31 11.01
N MET A 13 -6.10 4.20 9.91
CA MET A 13 -4.64 4.33 9.91
C MET A 13 -4.20 5.75 10.28
N ALA A 14 -4.87 6.78 9.76
CA ALA A 14 -4.59 8.17 10.12
C ALA A 14 -4.78 8.42 11.62
N LEU A 15 -5.88 7.94 12.19
CA LEU A 15 -6.13 8.03 13.63
C LEU A 15 -5.09 7.25 14.45
N ALA A 16 -4.71 6.05 14.01
CA ALA A 16 -3.69 5.25 14.67
C ALA A 16 -2.32 5.95 14.66
N LEU A 17 -1.92 6.56 13.54
CA LEU A 17 -0.70 7.34 13.43
C LEU A 17 -0.73 8.56 14.35
N GLN A 18 -1.85 9.29 14.40
CA GLN A 18 -2.02 10.43 15.30
C GLN A 18 -1.92 10.01 16.79
N CYS A 19 -2.59 8.91 17.17
CA CYS A 19 -2.50 8.38 18.52
C CYS A 19 -1.07 7.96 18.89
N THR A 20 -0.37 7.34 17.95
CA THR A 20 1.02 6.89 18.14
C THR A 20 1.96 8.09 18.28
N ALA A 21 1.79 9.13 17.45
CA ALA A 21 2.58 10.37 17.54
C ALA A 21 2.41 11.07 18.89
N LYS A 22 1.16 11.14 19.39
CA LYS A 22 0.88 11.72 20.73
C LYS A 22 1.52 10.95 21.89
N ARG A 23 1.66 9.61 21.77
CA ARG A 23 2.26 8.76 22.79
C ARG A 23 3.80 8.77 22.79
N ARG A 24 4.39 9.08 21.66
CA ARG A 24 5.85 9.12 21.46
C ARG A 24 6.26 10.58 21.30
N GLU A 25 6.71 11.23 22.35
CA GLU A 25 7.16 12.63 22.36
C GLU A 25 8.24 12.99 21.31
N ARG A 26 8.74 12.01 20.55
CA ARG A 26 9.83 12.12 19.56
C ARG A 26 9.61 11.27 18.31
N SER A 27 8.42 11.06 17.83
CA SER A 27 8.28 10.35 16.55
C SER A 27 8.54 11.29 15.39
N ALA A 28 9.42 10.88 14.47
CA ALA A 28 9.51 11.51 13.17
C ALA A 28 8.11 11.58 12.52
N PRO A 29 7.77 12.68 11.82
CA PRO A 29 6.46 12.82 11.20
C PRO A 29 6.21 11.63 10.24
N ALA A 30 5.08 10.96 10.43
CA ALA A 30 4.67 9.86 9.57
C ALA A 30 4.03 10.42 8.29
N VAL A 31 4.39 9.84 7.15
CA VAL A 31 3.73 10.11 5.87
C VAL A 31 2.67 9.03 5.64
N GLN A 32 1.45 9.45 5.34
CA GLN A 32 0.39 8.56 4.85
C GLN A 32 -0.10 9.03 3.49
N VAL A 33 -0.08 8.12 2.51
CA VAL A 33 -0.65 8.34 1.19
C VAL A 33 -1.61 7.19 0.86
N ALA A 34 -2.77 7.53 0.28
CA ALA A 34 -3.74 6.56 -0.21
C ALA A 34 -4.08 6.90 -1.67
N PHE A 35 -4.06 5.89 -2.53
CA PHE A 35 -4.41 5.99 -3.94
C PHE A 35 -5.79 5.38 -4.18
N GLU A 36 -6.67 6.15 -4.82
CA GLU A 36 -8.01 5.72 -5.21
C GLU A 36 -8.21 5.92 -6.71
N HIS A 37 -8.79 4.95 -7.40
CA HIS A 37 -8.96 5.04 -8.86
C HIS A 37 -10.33 5.56 -9.29
N LEU A 38 -11.35 5.43 -8.42
CA LEU A 38 -12.70 5.86 -8.68
C LEU A 38 -13.01 7.18 -7.96
N GLU A 39 -13.40 8.19 -8.72
CA GLU A 39 -13.78 9.51 -8.20
C GLU A 39 -14.82 9.42 -7.07
N PHE A 40 -15.79 8.53 -7.21
CA PHE A 40 -16.84 8.35 -6.20
C PHE A 40 -16.28 7.96 -4.83
N PHE A 41 -15.41 6.95 -4.76
CA PHE A 41 -14.80 6.51 -3.49
C PHE A 41 -13.74 7.49 -2.99
N PHE A 42 -13.03 8.15 -3.90
CA PHE A 42 -12.14 9.25 -3.54
C PHE A 42 -12.87 10.35 -2.79
N GLN A 43 -14.00 10.82 -3.32
CA GLN A 43 -14.81 11.87 -2.70
C GLN A 43 -15.40 11.41 -1.36
N GLN A 44 -15.88 10.17 -1.27
CA GLN A 44 -16.35 9.60 0.01
C GLN A 44 -15.26 9.57 1.08
N THR A 45 -14.08 9.09 0.72
CA THR A 45 -12.95 9.03 1.66
C THR A 45 -12.52 10.44 2.07
N ARG A 46 -12.45 11.39 1.13
CA ARG A 46 -12.15 12.79 1.41
C ARG A 46 -13.12 13.38 2.44
N MET A 47 -14.44 13.23 2.20
CA MET A 47 -15.45 13.73 3.15
C MET A 47 -15.31 13.12 4.55
N ARG A 48 -15.03 11.81 4.64
CA ARG A 48 -14.82 11.14 5.94
C ARG A 48 -13.60 11.70 6.67
N LEU A 49 -12.51 11.95 5.96
CA LEU A 49 -11.31 12.56 6.53
C LEU A 49 -11.56 13.99 7.00
N GLU A 50 -12.30 14.78 6.22
CA GLU A 50 -12.71 16.15 6.59
C GLU A 50 -13.58 16.16 7.85
N GLN A 51 -14.62 15.32 7.90
CA GLN A 51 -15.52 15.18 9.07
C GLN A 51 -14.78 14.75 10.34
N ALA A 52 -13.74 13.95 10.21
CA ALA A 52 -12.92 13.50 11.32
C ALA A 52 -11.78 14.48 11.69
N GLY A 53 -11.64 15.61 10.99
CA GLY A 53 -10.55 16.56 11.18
C GLY A 53 -9.17 16.01 10.77
N MET A 54 -9.14 15.01 9.87
CA MET A 54 -7.94 14.28 9.45
C MET A 54 -7.50 14.61 8.00
N ALA A 55 -8.14 15.56 7.33
CA ALA A 55 -7.85 15.89 5.92
C ALA A 55 -6.36 16.26 5.68
N GLY A 56 -5.72 16.95 6.62
CA GLY A 56 -4.30 17.31 6.54
C GLY A 56 -3.32 16.19 6.92
N ALA A 57 -3.81 15.06 7.44
CA ALA A 57 -2.98 13.95 7.89
C ALA A 57 -2.71 12.90 6.80
N VAL A 58 -3.49 12.92 5.71
CA VAL A 58 -3.43 11.94 4.63
C VAL A 58 -3.29 12.65 3.29
N GLN A 59 -2.33 12.22 2.49
CA GLN A 59 -2.27 12.57 1.08
C GLN A 59 -3.17 11.59 0.31
N LEU A 60 -4.43 11.99 0.12
CA LEU A 60 -5.39 11.20 -0.68
C LEU A 60 -5.27 11.62 -2.13
N GLU A 61 -4.96 10.67 -3.01
CA GLU A 61 -4.66 10.91 -4.43
C GLU A 61 -5.66 10.16 -5.31
N LEU A 62 -6.35 10.91 -6.18
CA LEU A 62 -7.12 10.28 -7.25
C LEU A 62 -6.15 9.80 -8.32
N SER A 63 -6.13 8.50 -8.57
CA SER A 63 -5.13 7.83 -9.39
C SER A 63 -5.80 6.80 -10.31
N PRO A 64 -6.38 7.21 -11.44
CA PRO A 64 -7.03 6.31 -12.40
C PRO A 64 -6.10 5.16 -12.79
N LEU A 65 -6.70 3.99 -13.06
CA LEU A 65 -5.94 2.83 -13.50
C LEU A 65 -5.34 3.10 -14.89
N GLN A 66 -4.09 2.68 -15.04
CA GLN A 66 -3.31 2.78 -16.27
C GLN A 66 -2.65 1.43 -16.58
N PRO A 67 -2.31 1.15 -17.84
CA PRO A 67 -1.51 -0.02 -18.19
C PRO A 67 -0.18 -0.03 -17.43
N TRP A 68 0.11 -1.12 -16.77
CA TRP A 68 1.38 -1.39 -16.11
C TRP A 68 1.91 -2.74 -16.58
N VAL A 69 3.19 -2.81 -16.93
CA VAL A 69 3.82 -4.01 -17.49
C VAL A 69 4.85 -4.53 -16.50
N SER A 70 4.75 -5.82 -16.17
CA SER A 70 5.75 -6.49 -15.32
C SER A 70 7.07 -6.68 -16.06
N ALA A 71 8.13 -7.03 -15.31
CA ALA A 71 9.43 -7.39 -15.89
C ALA A 71 9.35 -8.60 -16.85
N GLU A 72 8.36 -9.47 -16.67
CA GLU A 72 8.08 -10.64 -17.52
C GLU A 72 7.20 -10.32 -18.73
N GLY A 73 6.82 -9.04 -18.93
CA GLY A 73 5.97 -8.62 -20.03
C GLY A 73 4.46 -8.81 -19.83
N THR A 74 4.01 -9.19 -18.62
CA THR A 74 2.57 -9.33 -18.33
C THR A 74 1.95 -7.95 -18.10
N ASN A 75 0.80 -7.70 -18.76
CA ASN A 75 0.06 -6.45 -18.64
C ASN A 75 -0.95 -6.51 -17.48
N TYR A 76 -1.02 -5.43 -16.71
CA TYR A 76 -1.98 -5.20 -15.64
C TYR A 76 -2.61 -3.82 -15.80
N ALA A 77 -3.82 -3.61 -15.26
CA ALA A 77 -4.34 -2.29 -15.03
C ALA A 77 -4.10 -1.93 -13.55
N PHE A 78 -3.30 -0.90 -13.31
CA PHE A 78 -2.93 -0.51 -11.95
C PHE A 78 -2.93 1.00 -11.77
N TYR A 79 -2.94 1.50 -10.54
CA TYR A 79 -2.93 2.92 -10.24
C TYR A 79 -1.80 3.66 -10.96
N GLY A 80 -2.11 4.76 -11.66
CA GLY A 80 -1.12 5.63 -12.31
C GLY A 80 -0.32 6.47 -11.32
N CYS A 81 0.13 5.86 -10.23
CA CYS A 81 0.61 6.53 -9.03
C CYS A 81 2.14 6.73 -8.96
N GLN A 82 2.92 6.06 -9.81
CA GLN A 82 4.38 5.98 -9.68
C GLN A 82 5.08 7.35 -9.61
N PRO A 83 4.80 8.33 -10.50
CA PRO A 83 5.46 9.63 -10.44
C PRO A 83 5.10 10.39 -9.15
N ARG A 84 3.84 10.31 -8.75
CA ARG A 84 3.35 10.97 -7.53
C ARG A 84 3.92 10.34 -6.28
N LEU A 85 3.91 9.02 -6.19
CA LEU A 85 4.52 8.28 -5.08
C LEU A 85 6.01 8.63 -4.94
N ALA A 86 6.75 8.63 -6.04
CA ALA A 86 8.17 9.02 -6.02
C ALA A 86 8.37 10.46 -5.55
N ALA A 87 7.50 11.40 -5.94
CA ALA A 87 7.56 12.79 -5.48
C ALA A 87 7.29 12.89 -3.97
N ILE A 88 6.28 12.20 -3.47
CA ILE A 88 5.93 12.16 -2.04
C ILE A 88 7.10 11.59 -1.22
N MET A 89 7.69 10.48 -1.67
CA MET A 89 8.81 9.87 -0.95
C MET A 89 10.06 10.77 -0.93
N ARG A 90 10.33 11.51 -2.02
CA ARG A 90 11.43 12.49 -2.03
C ARG A 90 11.20 13.70 -1.12
N SER A 91 9.94 14.11 -0.92
CA SER A 91 9.57 15.22 -0.04
C SER A 91 9.42 14.82 1.43
N ALA A 92 9.59 13.55 1.75
CA ALA A 92 9.54 13.07 3.12
C ALA A 92 10.61 13.79 3.99
N PRO A 93 10.31 14.09 5.25
CA PRO A 93 11.20 14.87 6.13
C PRO A 93 12.46 14.12 6.56
N GLY A 94 12.73 12.96 6.01
CA GLY A 94 13.91 12.13 6.26
C GLY A 94 13.80 10.76 5.61
N PRO A 95 14.82 9.92 5.75
CA PRO A 95 14.79 8.58 5.20
C PRO A 95 13.66 7.73 5.82
N ILE A 96 12.96 6.98 4.97
CA ILE A 96 11.90 6.07 5.41
C ILE A 96 12.54 4.80 5.98
N ALA A 97 12.63 4.70 7.29
CA ALA A 97 13.19 3.51 7.95
C ALA A 97 12.20 2.32 7.96
N ARG A 98 10.90 2.60 8.04
CA ARG A 98 9.84 1.56 8.04
C ARG A 98 8.64 2.03 7.24
N ALA A 99 8.02 1.11 6.50
CA ALA A 99 6.81 1.36 5.75
C ALA A 99 5.77 0.26 6.00
N LEU A 100 4.50 0.65 6.06
CA LEU A 100 3.36 -0.24 5.91
C LEU A 100 2.76 0.02 4.54
N VAL A 101 2.61 -1.04 3.75
CA VAL A 101 1.92 -1.02 2.46
C VAL A 101 0.64 -1.83 2.62
N VAL A 102 -0.50 -1.19 2.40
CA VAL A 102 -1.82 -1.84 2.44
C VAL A 102 -2.34 -1.97 1.02
N VAL A 103 -2.72 -3.18 0.64
CA VAL A 103 -3.16 -3.53 -0.72
C VAL A 103 -4.58 -4.09 -0.63
N ASP A 104 -5.55 -3.20 -0.79
CA ASP A 104 -6.99 -3.51 -0.83
C ASP A 104 -7.63 -3.13 -2.19
N GLY A 105 -6.81 -2.83 -3.16
CA GLY A 105 -7.19 -2.50 -4.53
C GLY A 105 -6.05 -2.71 -5.53
N PRO A 106 -6.35 -2.71 -6.82
CA PRO A 106 -7.68 -2.55 -7.44
C PRO A 106 -8.62 -3.74 -7.18
N PRO A 107 -9.93 -3.59 -7.48
CA PRO A 107 -10.88 -4.70 -7.36
C PRO A 107 -10.54 -5.88 -8.30
N ALA A 108 -10.96 -7.08 -7.93
CA ALA A 108 -10.64 -8.30 -8.67
C ALA A 108 -11.22 -8.34 -10.10
N ASP A 109 -12.31 -7.62 -10.37
CA ASP A 109 -12.91 -7.49 -11.71
C ASP A 109 -12.07 -6.63 -12.67
N THR A 110 -11.04 -5.96 -12.19
CA THR A 110 -10.07 -5.22 -13.01
C THR A 110 -9.23 -6.16 -13.89
N GLY A 111 -9.01 -7.39 -13.46
CA GLY A 111 -8.26 -8.41 -14.20
C GLY A 111 -7.59 -9.43 -13.29
N PRO A 112 -7.02 -10.50 -13.85
CA PRO A 112 -6.32 -11.52 -13.09
C PRO A 112 -5.15 -10.91 -12.30
N GLN A 113 -5.01 -11.32 -11.03
CA GLN A 113 -3.93 -10.85 -10.15
C GLN A 113 -3.79 -9.31 -10.12
N ALA A 114 -4.90 -8.57 -10.18
CA ALA A 114 -4.93 -7.11 -10.33
C ALA A 114 -4.05 -6.37 -9.29
N ARG A 115 -3.88 -6.93 -8.10
CA ARG A 115 -3.09 -6.36 -6.99
C ARG A 115 -1.58 -6.65 -7.08
N TYR A 116 -1.14 -7.50 -8.03
CA TYR A 116 0.28 -7.85 -8.17
C TYR A 116 1.22 -6.63 -8.31
N PRO A 117 0.91 -5.57 -9.08
CA PRO A 117 1.84 -4.46 -9.27
C PRO A 117 2.16 -3.67 -7.99
N ALA A 118 1.37 -3.80 -6.91
CA ALA A 118 1.53 -3.02 -5.69
C ALA A 118 2.96 -3.11 -5.12
N LEU A 119 3.50 -4.32 -4.97
CA LEU A 119 4.84 -4.50 -4.41
C LEU A 119 5.93 -4.03 -5.36
N PRO A 120 5.99 -4.42 -6.65
CA PRO A 120 6.95 -3.89 -7.61
C PRO A 120 6.97 -2.35 -7.72
N VAL A 121 5.82 -1.70 -7.55
CA VAL A 121 5.73 -0.23 -7.61
C VAL A 121 6.35 0.45 -6.39
N VAL A 122 6.23 -0.13 -5.19
CA VAL A 122 6.74 0.50 -3.97
C VAL A 122 8.20 0.17 -3.68
N LEU A 123 8.70 -0.99 -4.08
CA LEU A 123 10.07 -1.41 -3.78
C LEU A 123 11.16 -0.41 -4.23
N PRO A 124 11.09 0.21 -5.43
CA PRO A 124 12.09 1.18 -5.87
C PRO A 124 12.16 2.44 -5.02
N VAL A 125 11.04 2.87 -4.43
CA VAL A 125 10.96 4.11 -3.62
C VAL A 125 11.16 3.86 -2.12
N LEU A 126 11.15 2.61 -1.67
CA LEU A 126 11.35 2.19 -0.28
C LEU A 126 12.67 1.43 -0.09
N ARG A 127 13.68 1.77 -0.89
CA ARG A 127 15.01 1.13 -0.76
C ARG A 127 15.59 1.32 0.63
N GLY A 128 16.07 0.24 1.23
CA GLY A 128 16.66 0.24 2.58
C GLY A 128 15.66 0.28 3.73
N ALA A 129 14.36 0.47 3.46
CA ALA A 129 13.34 0.42 4.51
C ALA A 129 12.96 -1.03 4.88
N ALA A 130 12.62 -1.25 6.15
CA ALA A 130 11.84 -2.40 6.54
C ALA A 130 10.39 -2.19 6.07
N ILE A 131 9.79 -3.19 5.41
CA ILE A 131 8.47 -3.08 4.80
C ILE A 131 7.57 -4.18 5.34
N ASP A 132 6.42 -3.78 5.91
CA ASP A 132 5.31 -4.67 6.17
C ASP A 132 4.27 -4.47 5.05
N VAL A 133 3.85 -5.56 4.38
CA VAL A 133 2.82 -5.52 3.32
C VAL A 133 1.61 -6.29 3.79
N LEU A 134 0.46 -5.64 3.85
CA LEU A 134 -0.83 -6.27 4.11
C LEU A 134 -1.59 -6.39 2.78
N LEU A 135 -1.80 -7.61 2.32
CA LEU A 135 -2.66 -7.94 1.19
C LEU A 135 -3.99 -8.46 1.72
N ASP A 136 -5.06 -7.71 1.47
CA ASP A 136 -6.42 -8.10 1.89
C ASP A 136 -7.04 -9.16 0.97
N ASP A 137 -8.19 -9.71 1.39
CA ASP A 137 -8.98 -10.71 0.64
C ASP A 137 -8.18 -11.99 0.28
N HIS A 138 -7.21 -12.39 1.06
CA HIS A 138 -6.31 -13.52 0.74
C HIS A 138 -7.00 -14.90 0.70
N SER A 139 -8.28 -14.98 1.00
CA SER A 139 -9.08 -16.19 0.72
C SER A 139 -9.25 -16.45 -0.77
N ARG A 140 -9.16 -15.41 -1.63
CA ARG A 140 -9.31 -15.51 -3.09
C ARG A 140 -8.09 -16.16 -3.73
N ALA A 141 -8.33 -16.85 -4.86
CA ALA A 141 -7.29 -17.57 -5.60
C ALA A 141 -6.22 -16.62 -6.16
N ASP A 142 -6.63 -15.45 -6.69
CA ASP A 142 -5.73 -14.47 -7.28
C ASP A 142 -4.78 -13.85 -6.24
N GLU A 143 -5.27 -13.49 -5.06
CA GLU A 143 -4.45 -12.93 -3.98
C GLU A 143 -3.46 -13.97 -3.42
N LYS A 144 -3.83 -15.26 -3.40
CA LYS A 144 -2.88 -16.34 -3.08
C LYS A 144 -1.77 -16.45 -4.13
N GLN A 145 -2.11 -16.33 -5.42
CA GLN A 145 -1.11 -16.33 -6.50
C GLN A 145 -0.22 -15.09 -6.43
N VAL A 146 -0.80 -13.90 -6.16
CA VAL A 146 -0.07 -12.64 -5.99
C VAL A 146 0.97 -12.76 -4.87
N SER A 147 0.57 -13.21 -3.69
CA SER A 147 1.50 -13.37 -2.56
C SER A 147 2.59 -14.40 -2.83
N ALA A 148 2.26 -15.53 -3.46
CA ALA A 148 3.22 -16.55 -3.84
C ALA A 148 4.25 -16.02 -4.86
N LYS A 149 3.80 -15.24 -5.86
CA LYS A 149 4.67 -14.61 -6.86
C LYS A 149 5.61 -13.60 -6.20
N TRP A 150 5.10 -12.73 -5.34
CA TRP A 150 5.93 -11.79 -4.58
C TRP A 150 7.00 -12.49 -3.75
N LEU A 151 6.65 -13.58 -3.04
CA LEU A 151 7.60 -14.34 -2.24
C LEU A 151 8.72 -14.95 -3.09
N ALA A 152 8.37 -15.54 -4.24
CA ALA A 152 9.34 -16.12 -5.16
C ALA A 152 10.29 -15.04 -5.73
N GLU A 153 9.76 -13.91 -6.19
CA GLU A 153 10.55 -12.79 -6.72
C GLU A 153 11.49 -12.20 -5.67
N LEU A 154 11.01 -11.98 -4.45
CA LEU A 154 11.81 -11.48 -3.35
C LEU A 154 12.93 -12.46 -2.96
N HIS A 155 12.63 -13.76 -2.93
CA HIS A 155 13.62 -14.78 -2.67
C HIS A 155 14.74 -14.78 -3.73
N ASN A 156 14.35 -14.76 -5.01
CA ASN A 156 15.28 -14.72 -6.15
C ASN A 156 16.12 -13.42 -6.18
N ALA A 157 15.58 -12.32 -5.68
CA ALA A 157 16.29 -11.05 -5.53
C ALA A 157 17.19 -10.98 -4.28
N GLY A 158 17.34 -12.08 -3.52
CA GLY A 158 18.14 -12.11 -2.30
C GLY A 158 17.56 -11.28 -1.14
N ARG A 159 16.27 -10.97 -1.18
CA ARG A 159 15.55 -10.22 -0.15
C ARG A 159 14.35 -11.04 0.38
N PRO A 160 14.59 -12.16 1.06
CA PRO A 160 13.50 -13.04 1.48
C PRO A 160 12.56 -12.30 2.46
N ALA A 161 11.26 -12.59 2.32
CA ALA A 161 10.22 -12.08 3.21
C ALA A 161 9.63 -13.21 4.06
N GLN A 162 9.16 -12.87 5.25
CA GLN A 162 8.36 -13.76 6.09
C GLN A 162 6.88 -13.51 5.81
N ALA A 163 6.13 -14.58 5.53
CA ALA A 163 4.70 -14.52 5.31
C ALA A 163 3.94 -15.07 6.53
N THR A 164 2.89 -14.37 6.94
CA THR A 164 1.91 -14.87 7.90
C THR A 164 0.51 -14.66 7.36
N PHE A 165 -0.42 -15.54 7.73
CA PHE A 165 -1.78 -15.58 7.21
C PHE A 165 -2.77 -15.50 8.37
N PRO A 166 -3.14 -14.27 8.82
CA PRO A 166 -4.10 -14.09 9.88
C PRO A 166 -5.45 -14.72 9.53
N ASN A 167 -6.06 -15.39 10.50
CA ASN A 167 -7.39 -15.98 10.33
C ASN A 167 -8.45 -14.89 10.46
N LEU A 168 -8.74 -14.21 9.36
CA LEU A 168 -9.77 -13.19 9.21
C LEU A 168 -10.87 -13.70 8.29
N GLU A 169 -12.05 -13.08 8.33
CA GLU A 169 -13.22 -13.52 7.55
C GLU A 169 -12.92 -13.69 6.06
N LYS A 170 -12.23 -12.71 5.47
CA LYS A 170 -11.81 -12.75 4.05
C LYS A 170 -10.37 -13.18 3.86
N GLY A 171 -9.68 -13.52 4.95
CA GLY A 171 -8.25 -13.80 4.95
C GLY A 171 -7.40 -12.55 4.68
N ALA A 172 -6.17 -12.60 5.10
CA ALA A 172 -5.14 -11.61 4.76
C ALA A 172 -3.77 -12.30 4.65
N CYS A 173 -2.85 -11.68 3.91
CA CYS A 173 -1.44 -12.05 3.92
C CYS A 173 -0.63 -10.87 4.42
N LEU A 174 0.16 -11.09 5.46
CA LEU A 174 1.14 -10.13 5.95
C LEU A 174 2.54 -10.59 5.59
N LEU A 175 3.22 -9.82 4.72
CA LEU A 175 4.62 -10.04 4.39
C LEU A 175 5.49 -9.06 5.18
N LYS A 176 6.60 -9.56 5.74
CA LYS A 176 7.60 -8.74 6.44
C LYS A 176 8.93 -8.84 5.70
N LEU A 177 9.39 -7.70 5.20
CA LEU A 177 10.69 -7.53 4.56
C LEU A 177 11.58 -6.74 5.53
N HIS A 178 12.74 -7.29 5.85
CA HIS A 178 13.74 -6.58 6.65
C HIS A 178 14.41 -5.47 5.82
N ALA A 179 14.95 -4.48 6.52
CA ALA A 179 15.82 -3.48 5.90
C ALA A 179 17.03 -4.18 5.24
N GLY A 180 17.34 -3.79 4.00
CA GLY A 180 18.48 -4.33 3.26
C GLY A 180 19.71 -3.47 3.43
#